data_c2e31b205ac0b36e0866f7bd3b806200
#
_entry.id   c2e31b205ac0b36e0866f7bd3b806200
#
_cell.length_a   1.000
_cell.length_b   1.000
_cell.length_c   1.000
_cell.angle_alpha   90.00
_cell.angle_beta   90.00
_cell.angle_gamma   90.00
#
_symmetry.space_group_name_H-M   'P 1'
#
loop_
_entity.id
_entity.type
_entity.pdbx_description
1 polymer ?
#
loop_
_entity_poly.entity_id
_entity_poly.type
_entity_poly.pdbx_seq_one_letter_code
_entity_poly.pdbx_strand_id
1 'polypeptide(L)'
;MADHNALPLIILAEKFASLPGIGMKTAHRLAYYVMSMTEKDVEDFATALVSAKKNVHRCKCCMNLTEREICPICSSDGRDKNIICVVEAPRDVTAFERTREYHGVYHVLHGLISPLDNITPDKIHIKELIARISDGKTKEVIMATNPTVEGDTTAMYIAGLLKPLGVKVTRLAFGLPVGANLEYADEVTLYKALENRNNM
;
A
#
# COMPACT_ATOMS: atom_id res chain seq x y z
N MET A 1 35.13 14.91 13.89
CA MET A 1 34.82 15.49 15.20
C MET A 1 34.78 14.34 16.19
N ALA A 2 35.51 14.44 17.30
CA ALA A 2 35.42 13.44 18.35
C ALA A 2 33.99 13.44 18.90
N ASP A 3 33.34 12.31 18.81
CA ASP A 3 31.97 12.16 19.26
C ASP A 3 31.98 12.02 20.79
N HIS A 4 31.57 13.08 21.49
CA HIS A 4 31.56 13.13 22.96
C HIS A 4 30.34 12.41 23.58
N ASN A 5 29.53 11.77 22.74
CA ASN A 5 28.33 11.04 23.19
C ASN A 5 28.69 9.60 23.62
N ALA A 6 27.90 9.07 24.54
CA ALA A 6 28.01 7.67 24.93
C ALA A 6 27.71 6.74 23.72
N LEU A 7 28.53 5.72 23.50
CA LEU A 7 28.41 4.80 22.38
C LEU A 7 26.99 4.21 22.19
N PRO A 8 26.27 3.79 23.25
CA PRO A 8 24.90 3.29 23.09
C PRO A 8 23.93 4.35 22.51
N LEU A 9 24.12 5.62 22.82
CA LEU A 9 23.30 6.71 22.32
C LEU A 9 23.55 6.96 20.82
N ILE A 10 24.82 6.85 20.40
CA ILE A 10 25.20 6.95 19.00
C ILE A 10 24.53 5.81 18.18
N ILE A 11 24.65 4.57 18.64
CA ILE A 11 24.06 3.40 17.99
C ILE A 11 22.54 3.56 17.87
N LEU A 12 21.87 4.04 18.93
CA LEU A 12 20.43 4.28 18.90
C LEU A 12 20.06 5.36 17.85
N ALA A 13 20.82 6.45 17.79
CA ALA A 13 20.62 7.48 16.78
C ALA A 13 20.81 6.95 15.35
N GLU A 14 21.82 6.13 15.10
CA GLU A 14 22.04 5.49 13.80
C GLU A 14 20.87 4.57 13.41
N LYS A 15 20.29 3.83 14.39
CA LYS A 15 19.09 3.01 14.13
C LYS A 15 17.89 3.87 13.75
N PHE A 16 17.66 4.99 14.41
CA PHE A 16 16.61 5.93 13.98
C PHE A 16 16.89 6.55 12.60
N ALA A 17 18.15 6.89 12.30
CA ALA A 17 18.53 7.45 11.00
C ALA A 17 18.39 6.45 9.84
N SER A 18 18.39 5.15 10.11
CA SER A 18 18.14 4.12 9.08
C SER A 18 16.67 4.04 8.64
N LEU A 19 15.74 4.73 9.33
CA LEU A 19 14.33 4.77 8.97
C LEU A 19 14.09 5.81 7.85
N PRO A 20 13.25 5.50 6.84
CA PRO A 20 12.95 6.43 5.76
C PRO A 20 12.40 7.76 6.27
N GLY A 21 12.93 8.87 5.75
CA GLY A 21 12.50 10.21 6.12
C GLY A 21 13.08 10.75 7.43
N ILE A 22 13.92 9.98 8.15
CA ILE A 22 14.59 10.42 9.38
C ILE A 22 16.06 10.76 9.07
N GLY A 23 16.37 12.06 9.06
CA GLY A 23 17.75 12.52 8.96
C GLY A 23 18.47 12.49 10.33
N MET A 24 19.81 12.52 10.32
CA MET A 24 20.64 12.43 11.53
C MET A 24 20.24 13.41 12.63
N LYS A 25 19.90 14.66 12.30
CA LYS A 25 19.48 15.66 13.29
C LYS A 25 18.21 15.22 14.05
N THR A 26 17.23 14.67 13.34
CA THR A 26 16.01 14.12 13.94
C THR A 26 16.30 12.84 14.71
N ALA A 27 17.15 11.98 14.20
CA ALA A 27 17.56 10.72 14.84
C ALA A 27 18.23 10.99 16.21
N HIS A 28 19.15 11.93 16.29
CA HIS A 28 19.75 12.32 17.57
C HIS A 28 18.70 12.84 18.55
N ARG A 29 17.76 13.70 18.09
CA ARG A 29 16.69 14.20 18.95
C ARG A 29 15.80 13.06 19.48
N LEU A 30 15.48 12.07 18.65
CA LEU A 30 14.73 10.88 19.07
C LEU A 30 15.51 10.06 20.11
N ALA A 31 16.82 9.84 19.88
CA ALA A 31 17.66 9.10 20.80
C ALA A 31 17.73 9.77 22.19
N TYR A 32 17.88 11.09 22.24
CA TYR A 32 17.82 11.84 23.50
C TYR A 32 16.44 11.78 24.16
N TYR A 33 15.36 11.80 23.37
CA TYR A 33 14.00 11.66 23.92
C TYR A 33 13.82 10.29 24.61
N VAL A 34 14.33 9.20 24.02
CA VAL A 34 14.29 7.87 24.64
C VAL A 34 14.98 7.87 26.02
N MET A 35 16.05 8.64 26.18
CA MET A 35 16.74 8.76 27.50
C MET A 35 15.85 9.45 28.56
N SER A 36 14.84 10.19 28.17
CA SER A 36 13.88 10.82 29.10
C SER A 36 12.67 9.93 29.41
N MET A 37 12.50 8.83 28.70
CA MET A 37 11.41 7.86 28.94
C MET A 37 11.71 7.01 30.18
N THR A 38 10.67 6.39 30.76
CA THR A 38 10.89 5.35 31.78
C THR A 38 11.43 4.08 31.14
N GLU A 39 12.17 3.26 31.89
CA GLU A 39 12.65 1.95 31.41
C GLU A 39 11.50 1.10 30.89
N LYS A 40 10.37 1.09 31.59
CA LYS A 40 9.16 0.38 31.19
C LYS A 40 8.63 0.82 29.81
N ASP A 41 8.54 2.12 29.57
CA ASP A 41 8.06 2.64 28.28
C ASP A 41 9.02 2.25 27.14
N VAL A 42 10.32 2.20 27.39
CA VAL A 42 11.34 1.76 26.43
C VAL A 42 11.20 0.27 26.14
N GLU A 43 11.01 -0.56 27.16
CA GLU A 43 10.77 -2.00 27.01
C GLU A 43 9.49 -2.28 26.23
N ASP A 44 8.40 -1.60 26.55
CA ASP A 44 7.12 -1.71 25.85
C ASP A 44 7.25 -1.32 24.38
N PHE A 45 7.97 -0.23 24.08
CA PHE A 45 8.25 0.20 22.71
C PHE A 45 9.10 -0.81 21.94
N ALA A 46 10.18 -1.31 22.53
CA ALA A 46 11.02 -2.33 21.91
C ALA A 46 10.23 -3.63 21.65
N THR A 47 9.41 -4.03 22.63
CA THR A 47 8.55 -5.21 22.51
C THR A 47 7.53 -5.05 21.39
N ALA A 48 6.91 -3.88 21.25
CA ALA A 48 5.97 -3.60 20.17
C ALA A 48 6.62 -3.72 18.78
N LEU A 49 7.84 -3.20 18.61
CA LEU A 49 8.61 -3.30 17.36
C LEU A 49 8.89 -4.78 17.00
N VAL A 50 9.39 -5.54 17.96
CA VAL A 50 9.72 -6.95 17.75
C VAL A 50 8.46 -7.78 17.49
N SER A 51 7.40 -7.55 18.26
CA SER A 51 6.12 -8.25 18.11
C SER A 51 5.49 -7.99 16.76
N ALA A 52 5.42 -6.75 16.33
CA ALA A 52 4.91 -6.40 15.00
C ALA A 52 5.68 -7.12 13.88
N LYS A 53 7.02 -7.12 13.96
CA LYS A 53 7.85 -7.79 12.95
C LYS A 53 7.68 -9.31 12.92
N LYS A 54 7.47 -9.94 14.09
CA LYS A 54 7.34 -11.41 14.20
C LYS A 54 5.94 -11.91 13.85
N ASN A 55 4.90 -11.18 14.23
CA ASN A 55 3.52 -11.67 14.18
C ASN A 55 2.75 -11.18 12.94
N VAL A 56 3.15 -10.04 12.34
CA VAL A 56 2.48 -9.54 11.14
C VAL A 56 3.10 -10.18 9.90
N HIS A 57 2.27 -10.83 9.11
CA HIS A 57 2.63 -11.49 7.86
C HIS A 57 1.60 -11.19 6.77
N ARG A 58 1.81 -11.70 5.56
CA ARG A 58 0.89 -11.53 4.45
C ARG A 58 -0.26 -12.53 4.52
N CYS A 59 -1.48 -12.04 4.32
CA CYS A 59 -2.66 -12.87 4.14
C CYS A 59 -2.48 -13.81 2.94
N LYS A 60 -2.70 -15.10 3.11
CA LYS A 60 -2.54 -16.09 2.04
C LYS A 60 -3.48 -15.87 0.84
N CYS A 61 -4.57 -15.10 1.02
CA CYS A 61 -5.54 -14.84 -0.03
C CYS A 61 -5.26 -13.54 -0.78
N CYS A 62 -5.04 -12.42 -0.07
CA CYS A 62 -5.00 -11.08 -0.68
C CYS A 62 -3.66 -10.36 -0.55
N MET A 63 -2.67 -10.97 0.07
CA MET A 63 -1.34 -10.40 0.32
C MET A 63 -1.34 -9.16 1.25
N ASN A 64 -2.48 -8.75 1.84
CA ASN A 64 -2.51 -7.69 2.84
C ASN A 64 -1.85 -8.14 4.15
N LEU A 65 -1.39 -7.20 4.95
CA LEU A 65 -0.79 -7.49 6.26
C LEU A 65 -1.84 -7.93 7.27
N THR A 66 -1.53 -8.99 8.04
CA THR A 66 -2.42 -9.59 9.04
C THR A 66 -1.64 -10.41 10.05
N GLU A 67 -2.23 -10.64 11.22
CA GLU A 67 -1.75 -11.60 12.24
C GLU A 67 -2.34 -13.01 12.04
N ARG A 68 -3.33 -13.15 11.14
CA ARG A 68 -4.04 -14.40 10.88
C ARG A 68 -3.67 -14.94 9.51
N GLU A 69 -3.77 -16.26 9.32
CA GLU A 69 -3.55 -16.90 8.02
C GLU A 69 -4.36 -16.22 6.89
N ILE A 70 -5.64 -15.91 7.17
CA ILE A 70 -6.54 -15.16 6.30
C ILE A 70 -6.98 -13.90 7.05
N CYS A 71 -6.83 -12.73 6.42
CA CYS A 71 -7.18 -11.45 7.04
C CYS A 71 -8.71 -11.31 7.26
N PRO A 72 -9.14 -10.44 8.20
CA PRO A 72 -10.56 -10.24 8.50
C PRO A 72 -11.43 -9.88 7.30
N ILE A 73 -10.87 -9.15 6.31
CA ILE A 73 -11.61 -8.78 5.09
C ILE A 73 -11.88 -10.02 4.22
N CYS A 74 -10.88 -10.86 4.00
CA CYS A 74 -11.04 -12.07 3.17
C CYS A 74 -11.90 -13.14 3.83
N SER A 75 -11.90 -13.23 5.18
CA SER A 75 -12.69 -14.19 5.94
C SER A 75 -14.13 -13.74 6.19
N SER A 76 -14.45 -12.46 5.95
CA SER A 76 -15.79 -11.93 6.16
C SER A 76 -16.79 -12.47 5.13
N ASP A 77 -17.95 -12.92 5.61
CA ASP A 77 -19.06 -13.33 4.75
C ASP A 77 -19.86 -12.14 4.19
N GLY A 78 -19.75 -10.97 4.81
CA GLY A 78 -20.38 -9.74 4.35
C GLY A 78 -19.69 -9.07 3.16
N ARG A 79 -18.58 -9.65 2.63
CA ARG A 79 -17.83 -9.10 1.50
C ARG A 79 -18.18 -9.81 0.20
N ASP A 80 -18.38 -9.04 -0.86
CA ASP A 80 -18.53 -9.62 -2.22
C ASP A 80 -17.17 -10.08 -2.73
N LYS A 81 -16.96 -11.39 -2.71
CA LYS A 81 -15.71 -12.04 -3.14
C LYS A 81 -15.54 -12.06 -4.67
N ASN A 82 -16.58 -11.66 -5.42
CA ASN A 82 -16.52 -11.60 -6.89
C ASN A 82 -15.92 -10.29 -7.40
N ILE A 83 -15.74 -9.28 -6.53
CA ILE A 83 -15.15 -7.97 -6.87
C ILE A 83 -13.84 -7.80 -6.11
N ILE A 84 -12.74 -7.67 -6.84
CA ILE A 84 -11.39 -7.52 -6.28
C ILE A 84 -10.84 -6.13 -6.61
N CYS A 85 -10.53 -5.33 -5.58
CA CYS A 85 -9.80 -4.07 -5.73
C CYS A 85 -8.30 -4.33 -5.58
N VAL A 86 -7.55 -4.10 -6.65
CA VAL A 86 -6.09 -4.30 -6.69
C VAL A 86 -5.40 -2.99 -6.33
N VAL A 87 -4.62 -3.01 -5.26
CA VAL A 87 -3.90 -1.85 -4.73
C VAL A 87 -2.40 -2.09 -4.68
N GLU A 88 -1.61 -1.02 -4.62
CA GLU A 88 -0.16 -1.09 -4.56
C GLU A 88 0.36 -1.57 -3.20
N ALA A 89 -0.16 -0.99 -2.11
CA ALA A 89 0.38 -1.18 -0.77
C ALA A 89 -0.72 -1.43 0.28
N PRO A 90 -0.40 -2.07 1.43
CA PRO A 90 -1.36 -2.29 2.52
C PRO A 90 -2.04 -1.01 3.04
N ARG A 91 -1.35 0.13 3.02
CA ARG A 91 -1.89 1.43 3.43
C ARG A 91 -3.07 1.88 2.57
N ASP A 92 -3.10 1.48 1.30
CA ASP A 92 -4.16 1.82 0.36
C ASP A 92 -5.46 1.10 0.74
N VAL A 93 -5.36 -0.17 1.18
CA VAL A 93 -6.52 -0.89 1.76
C VAL A 93 -7.14 -0.10 2.90
N THR A 94 -6.30 0.43 3.81
CA THR A 94 -6.77 1.24 4.94
C THR A 94 -7.47 2.52 4.48
N ALA A 95 -7.00 3.14 3.39
CA ALA A 95 -7.62 4.34 2.83
C ALA A 95 -9.02 4.04 2.29
N PHE A 96 -9.19 2.93 1.54
CA PHE A 96 -10.50 2.50 1.04
C PHE A 96 -11.46 2.11 2.19
N GLU A 97 -10.99 1.36 3.18
CA GLU A 97 -11.81 0.92 4.31
C GLU A 97 -12.35 2.09 5.15
N ARG A 98 -11.63 3.22 5.21
CA ARG A 98 -12.11 4.45 5.87
C ARG A 98 -13.36 5.03 5.21
N THR A 99 -13.59 4.80 3.93
CA THR A 99 -14.79 5.28 3.23
C THR A 99 -16.04 4.54 3.68
N ARG A 100 -15.92 3.28 4.08
CA ARG A 100 -17.00 2.35 4.43
C ARG A 100 -17.97 2.04 3.27
N GLU A 101 -17.62 2.43 2.04
CA GLU A 101 -18.47 2.29 0.84
C GLU A 101 -18.08 1.09 -0.02
N TYR A 102 -16.87 0.57 0.16
CA TYR A 102 -16.40 -0.57 -0.63
C TYR A 102 -16.71 -1.89 0.07
N HIS A 103 -17.50 -2.73 -0.56
CA HIS A 103 -17.94 -4.02 -0.01
C HIS A 103 -17.29 -5.24 -0.67
N GLY A 104 -16.39 -5.05 -1.62
CA GLY A 104 -15.59 -6.12 -2.21
C GLY A 104 -14.41 -6.54 -1.36
N VAL A 105 -13.49 -7.31 -1.96
CA VAL A 105 -12.24 -7.74 -1.35
C VAL A 105 -11.05 -7.10 -2.06
N TYR A 106 -9.86 -7.17 -1.45
CA TYR A 106 -8.66 -6.55 -2.00
C TYR A 106 -7.64 -7.57 -2.48
N HIS A 107 -6.69 -7.08 -3.27
CA HIS A 107 -5.42 -7.74 -3.53
C HIS A 107 -4.29 -6.71 -3.50
N VAL A 108 -3.24 -6.97 -2.71
CA VAL A 108 -2.11 -6.05 -2.51
C VAL A 108 -0.90 -6.55 -3.30
N LEU A 109 -0.42 -5.70 -4.20
CA LEU A 109 0.72 -6.03 -5.07
C LEU A 109 2.07 -5.95 -4.37
N HIS A 110 2.20 -5.09 -3.34
CA HIS A 110 3.45 -4.73 -2.66
C HIS A 110 4.49 -4.08 -3.58
N GLY A 111 4.04 -3.31 -4.57
CA GLY A 111 4.87 -2.56 -5.50
C GLY A 111 4.21 -2.39 -6.86
N LEU A 112 4.91 -1.72 -7.74
CA LEU A 112 4.53 -1.49 -9.14
C LEU A 112 5.64 -1.97 -10.06
N ILE A 113 5.32 -2.28 -11.30
CA ILE A 113 6.31 -2.57 -12.33
C ILE A 113 7.10 -1.29 -12.59
N SER A 114 8.40 -1.31 -12.29
CA SER A 114 9.33 -0.20 -12.50
C SER A 114 10.65 -0.72 -13.05
N PRO A 115 10.86 -0.66 -14.37
CA PRO A 115 12.11 -1.09 -14.98
C PRO A 115 13.33 -0.30 -14.48
N LEU A 116 13.14 0.98 -14.14
CA LEU A 116 14.20 1.85 -13.61
C LEU A 116 14.70 1.38 -12.25
N ASP A 117 13.80 0.84 -11.42
CA ASP A 117 14.09 0.30 -10.09
C ASP A 117 14.33 -1.22 -10.11
N ASN A 118 14.44 -1.82 -11.30
CA ASN A 118 14.55 -3.27 -11.48
C ASN A 118 13.38 -4.05 -10.83
N ILE A 119 12.17 -3.48 -10.76
CA ILE A 119 10.98 -4.16 -10.26
C ILE A 119 10.23 -4.76 -11.45
N THR A 120 10.40 -6.06 -11.61
CA THR A 120 9.77 -6.87 -12.65
C THR A 120 8.45 -7.48 -12.14
N PRO A 121 7.53 -7.94 -13.02
CA PRO A 121 6.24 -8.52 -12.61
C PRO A 121 6.34 -9.71 -11.65
N ASP A 122 7.46 -10.42 -11.63
CA ASP A 122 7.71 -11.56 -10.74
C ASP A 122 8.09 -11.13 -9.31
N LYS A 123 8.48 -9.87 -9.10
CA LYS A 123 8.83 -9.31 -7.79
C LYS A 123 7.63 -8.76 -7.01
N ILE A 124 6.49 -8.64 -7.66
CA ILE A 124 5.23 -8.18 -7.08
C ILE A 124 4.16 -9.28 -7.20
N HIS A 125 3.11 -9.21 -6.39
CA HIS A 125 2.14 -10.30 -6.22
C HIS A 125 1.09 -10.42 -7.34
N ILE A 126 1.52 -10.37 -8.61
CA ILE A 126 0.65 -10.58 -9.77
C ILE A 126 0.30 -12.08 -9.95
N LYS A 127 1.26 -12.98 -9.69
CA LYS A 127 1.04 -14.43 -9.82
C LYS A 127 -0.07 -14.91 -8.89
N GLU A 128 -0.05 -14.43 -7.64
CA GLU A 128 -1.06 -14.76 -6.63
C GLU A 128 -2.43 -14.19 -7.00
N LEU A 129 -2.49 -13.00 -7.63
CA LEU A 129 -3.74 -12.44 -8.17
C LEU A 129 -4.31 -13.34 -9.27
N ILE A 130 -3.50 -13.72 -10.25
CA ILE A 130 -3.94 -14.60 -11.36
C ILE A 130 -4.41 -15.94 -10.83
N ALA A 131 -3.64 -16.57 -9.91
CA ALA A 131 -4.03 -17.83 -9.30
C ALA A 131 -5.38 -17.74 -8.58
N ARG A 132 -5.63 -16.62 -7.87
CA ARG A 132 -6.89 -16.38 -7.18
C ARG A 132 -8.09 -16.23 -8.12
N ILE A 133 -7.89 -15.61 -9.28
CA ILE A 133 -8.94 -15.36 -10.28
C ILE A 133 -9.24 -16.60 -11.13
N SER A 134 -8.30 -17.51 -11.24
CA SER A 134 -8.41 -18.71 -12.09
C SER A 134 -9.54 -19.67 -11.66
N ASP A 135 -10.16 -19.48 -10.48
CA ASP A 135 -11.33 -20.26 -10.05
C ASP A 135 -12.63 -19.88 -10.79
N GLY A 136 -12.60 -18.83 -11.60
CA GLY A 136 -13.72 -18.37 -12.45
C GLY A 136 -14.84 -17.65 -11.69
N LYS A 137 -14.71 -17.37 -10.39
CA LYS A 137 -15.74 -16.70 -9.59
C LYS A 137 -15.67 -15.19 -9.66
N THR A 138 -14.47 -14.64 -9.94
CA THR A 138 -14.24 -13.20 -10.00
C THR A 138 -14.94 -12.60 -11.21
N LYS A 139 -15.82 -11.64 -11.00
CA LYS A 139 -16.56 -10.92 -12.04
C LYS A 139 -15.86 -9.63 -12.46
N GLU A 140 -15.28 -8.93 -11.49
CA GLU A 140 -14.64 -7.64 -11.73
C GLU A 140 -13.34 -7.49 -10.95
N VAL A 141 -12.33 -6.93 -11.60
CA VAL A 141 -11.09 -6.48 -11.00
C VAL A 141 -10.97 -4.98 -11.20
N ILE A 142 -10.96 -4.24 -10.09
CA ILE A 142 -10.79 -2.79 -10.07
C ILE A 142 -9.32 -2.49 -9.88
N MET A 143 -8.67 -1.89 -10.86
CA MET A 143 -7.29 -1.43 -10.75
C MET A 143 -7.24 -0.10 -10.00
N ALA A 144 -6.73 -0.13 -8.77
CA ALA A 144 -6.63 1.00 -7.86
C ALA A 144 -5.16 1.33 -7.49
N THR A 145 -4.25 1.10 -8.44
CA THR A 145 -2.86 1.58 -8.34
C THR A 145 -2.82 3.11 -8.48
N ASN A 146 -1.81 3.74 -7.90
CA ASN A 146 -1.66 5.20 -7.99
C ASN A 146 -1.62 5.69 -9.45
N PRO A 147 -2.07 6.93 -9.73
CA PRO A 147 -2.08 7.52 -11.08
C PRO A 147 -0.68 8.02 -11.48
N THR A 148 0.29 7.11 -11.50
CA THR A 148 1.66 7.32 -11.96
C THR A 148 1.91 6.49 -13.21
N VAL A 149 3.01 6.76 -13.91
CA VAL A 149 3.40 5.99 -15.11
C VAL A 149 3.55 4.51 -14.77
N GLU A 150 4.18 4.19 -13.64
CA GLU A 150 4.36 2.81 -13.13
C GLU A 150 3.01 2.17 -12.76
N GLY A 151 2.12 2.96 -12.13
CA GLY A 151 0.79 2.49 -11.75
C GLY A 151 -0.09 2.18 -12.94
N ASP A 152 -0.07 3.01 -13.97
CA ASP A 152 -0.79 2.77 -15.22
C ASP A 152 -0.19 1.63 -16.02
N THR A 153 1.13 1.56 -16.13
CA THR A 153 1.83 0.44 -16.78
C THR A 153 1.49 -0.89 -16.10
N THR A 154 1.50 -0.92 -14.77
CA THR A 154 1.13 -2.12 -14.00
C THR A 154 -0.33 -2.49 -14.21
N ALA A 155 -1.25 -1.52 -14.21
CA ALA A 155 -2.67 -1.74 -14.46
C ALA A 155 -2.91 -2.31 -15.88
N MET A 156 -2.27 -1.74 -16.90
CA MET A 156 -2.38 -2.22 -18.29
C MET A 156 -1.81 -3.62 -18.44
N TYR A 157 -0.68 -3.93 -17.82
CA TYR A 157 -0.08 -5.26 -17.83
C TYR A 157 -1.02 -6.31 -17.23
N ILE A 158 -1.56 -6.04 -16.04
CA ILE A 158 -2.52 -6.93 -15.35
C ILE A 158 -3.80 -7.08 -16.19
N ALA A 159 -4.35 -6.00 -16.74
CA ALA A 159 -5.52 -6.04 -17.61
C ALA A 159 -5.30 -6.95 -18.83
N GLY A 160 -4.11 -6.89 -19.44
CA GLY A 160 -3.71 -7.77 -20.54
C GLY A 160 -3.72 -9.25 -20.14
N LEU A 161 -3.25 -9.59 -18.94
CA LEU A 161 -3.27 -10.95 -18.42
C LEU A 161 -4.67 -11.46 -18.06
N LEU A 162 -5.57 -10.57 -17.62
CA LEU A 162 -6.92 -10.95 -17.22
C LEU A 162 -7.91 -11.00 -18.38
N LYS A 163 -7.64 -10.32 -19.49
CA LYS A 163 -8.50 -10.30 -20.68
C LYS A 163 -8.86 -11.71 -21.20
N PRO A 164 -7.91 -12.66 -21.34
CA PRO A 164 -8.23 -14.02 -21.78
C PRO A 164 -9.10 -14.81 -20.80
N LEU A 165 -9.15 -14.41 -19.52
CA LEU A 165 -9.94 -15.06 -18.48
C LEU A 165 -11.39 -14.58 -18.45
N GLY A 166 -11.76 -13.61 -19.30
CA GLY A 166 -13.13 -13.10 -19.40
C GLY A 166 -13.57 -12.24 -18.20
N VAL A 167 -12.63 -11.79 -17.37
CA VAL A 167 -12.92 -10.96 -16.19
C VAL A 167 -13.00 -9.49 -16.62
N LYS A 168 -14.04 -8.80 -16.14
CA LYS A 168 -14.16 -7.36 -16.34
C LYS A 168 -13.05 -6.64 -15.57
N VAL A 169 -12.23 -5.85 -16.26
CA VAL A 169 -11.20 -5.01 -15.62
C VAL A 169 -11.61 -3.55 -15.75
N THR A 170 -11.66 -2.86 -14.61
CA THR A 170 -11.95 -1.43 -14.52
C THR A 170 -10.78 -0.69 -13.86
N ARG A 171 -10.71 0.62 -14.08
CA ARG A 171 -9.73 1.52 -13.48
C ARG A 171 -10.46 2.55 -12.65
N LEU A 172 -9.91 2.94 -11.49
CA LEU A 172 -10.44 4.09 -10.76
C LEU A 172 -10.46 5.31 -11.67
N ALA A 173 -11.54 6.07 -11.60
CA ALA A 173 -11.66 7.32 -12.34
C ALA A 173 -10.60 8.33 -11.87
N PHE A 174 -10.01 9.03 -12.83
CA PHE A 174 -9.15 10.18 -12.57
C PHE A 174 -9.99 11.45 -12.73
N GLY A 175 -9.84 12.38 -11.80
CA GLY A 175 -10.61 13.60 -11.83
C GLY A 175 -10.16 14.62 -10.81
N LEU A 176 -10.90 15.72 -10.74
CA LEU A 176 -10.66 16.80 -9.80
C LEU A 176 -11.00 16.34 -8.38
N PRO A 177 -10.18 16.66 -7.38
CA PRO A 177 -10.53 16.43 -5.99
C PRO A 177 -11.77 17.24 -5.59
N VAL A 178 -12.64 16.64 -4.79
CA VAL A 178 -13.84 17.33 -4.29
C VAL A 178 -13.43 18.55 -3.45
N GLY A 179 -13.99 19.71 -3.78
CA GLY A 179 -13.67 20.98 -3.12
C GLY A 179 -12.44 21.70 -3.68
N ALA A 180 -11.79 21.17 -4.71
CA ALA A 180 -10.70 21.88 -5.36
C ALA A 180 -11.23 22.93 -6.35
N ASN A 181 -10.53 24.05 -6.44
CA ASN A 181 -10.78 25.04 -7.48
C ASN A 181 -10.12 24.63 -8.80
N LEU A 182 -10.85 24.78 -9.91
CA LEU A 182 -10.35 24.46 -11.26
C LEU A 182 -9.07 25.24 -11.62
N GLU A 183 -8.96 26.46 -11.12
CA GLU A 183 -7.82 27.36 -11.35
C GLU A 183 -6.47 26.77 -10.90
N TYR A 184 -6.46 25.91 -9.87
CA TYR A 184 -5.24 25.32 -9.32
C TYR A 184 -4.95 23.90 -9.84
N ALA A 185 -5.82 23.37 -10.69
CA ALA A 185 -5.60 22.06 -11.27
C ALA A 185 -4.61 22.14 -12.43
N ASP A 186 -3.67 21.20 -12.47
CA ASP A 186 -2.73 21.09 -13.59
C ASP A 186 -3.43 20.61 -14.88
N GLU A 187 -2.79 20.84 -16.03
CA GLU A 187 -3.35 20.56 -17.34
C GLU A 187 -3.69 19.06 -17.52
N VAL A 188 -2.88 18.17 -16.97
CA VAL A 188 -3.08 16.71 -17.08
C VAL A 188 -4.32 16.30 -16.28
N THR A 189 -4.47 16.81 -15.06
CA THR A 189 -5.64 16.57 -14.21
C THR A 189 -6.92 17.08 -14.89
N LEU A 190 -6.90 18.28 -15.46
CA LEU A 190 -8.05 18.83 -16.19
C LEU A 190 -8.41 17.99 -17.42
N TYR A 191 -7.41 17.61 -18.22
CA TYR A 191 -7.59 16.74 -19.37
C TYR A 191 -8.24 15.41 -18.96
N LYS A 192 -7.72 14.74 -17.94
CA LYS A 192 -8.26 13.49 -17.43
C LYS A 192 -9.68 13.62 -16.88
N ALA A 193 -9.98 14.72 -16.20
CA ALA A 193 -11.34 15.00 -15.74
C ALA A 193 -12.34 15.18 -16.90
N LEU A 194 -11.93 15.86 -17.98
CA LEU A 194 -12.73 15.99 -19.20
C LEU A 194 -12.93 14.65 -19.93
N GLU A 195 -11.88 13.84 -20.02
CA GLU A 195 -11.94 12.51 -20.63
C GLU A 195 -12.93 11.58 -19.90
N ASN A 196 -12.90 11.61 -18.55
CA ASN A 196 -13.72 10.76 -17.68
C ASN A 196 -15.03 11.43 -17.20
N ARG A 197 -15.49 12.49 -17.87
CA ARG A 197 -16.74 13.15 -17.49
C ARG A 197 -17.95 12.21 -17.57
N ASN A 198 -18.82 12.30 -16.58
CA ASN A 198 -20.05 11.51 -16.50
C ASN A 198 -21.26 12.31 -17.01
N ASN A 199 -22.28 11.61 -17.50
CA ASN A 199 -23.58 12.20 -17.77
C ASN A 199 -24.27 12.59 -16.45
N MET A 200 -24.96 13.71 -16.43
CA MET A 200 -25.78 14.16 -15.29
C MET A 200 -27.25 13.77 -15.51
#